data_0c079baf052f2f485540ab844d482579
#
_entry.id   0c079baf052f2f485540ab844d482579
#
_cell.length_a   1.000
_cell.length_b   1.000
_cell.length_c   1.000
_cell.angle_alpha   90.00
_cell.angle_beta   90.00
_cell.angle_gamma   90.00
#
_symmetry.space_group_name_H-M   'P 1'
#
loop_
_entity.id
_entity.type
_entity.pdbx_description
1 polymer ?
#
loop_
_entity_poly.entity_id
_entity_poly.type
_entity_poly.pdbx_seq_one_letter_code
_entity_poly.pdbx_strand_id
1 'polypeptide(L)'
;MTDTMPTPRTPASAWREMVRGNARFVAGEPSHPRQDVERRESLGTGQAPHAALFGCSDSRLAAEIIFDKGLGDLFVVRNAGQVISDSVIGSLEYAVAVLQVPLIVVLGHDECGAVRAAIDSQQPDATPLPPHIATLIAPIIPAVTRVADEHDGHADAQEVGREHLRDTVAELLESSELISDAVAAGSLAIVGANYRLVEGTAVPDVVLGAV
;
A
#
# COMPACT_ATOMS: atom_id res chain seq x y z
N MET A 1 -36.19 -1.26 -16.40
CA MET A 1 -34.75 -1.03 -16.29
C MET A 1 -34.20 -2.24 -15.56
N THR A 2 -33.53 -3.13 -16.27
CA THR A 2 -32.91 -4.32 -15.70
C THR A 2 -31.70 -3.85 -14.90
N ASP A 3 -31.82 -3.93 -13.59
CA ASP A 3 -30.72 -3.73 -12.63
C ASP A 3 -29.70 -4.85 -12.88
N THR A 4 -28.77 -4.58 -13.80
CA THR A 4 -27.66 -5.51 -14.01
C THR A 4 -26.74 -5.37 -12.81
N MET A 5 -26.79 -6.36 -11.92
CA MET A 5 -25.79 -6.50 -10.85
C MET A 5 -24.40 -6.25 -11.43
N PRO A 6 -23.63 -5.35 -10.86
CA PRO A 6 -22.27 -5.12 -11.36
C PRO A 6 -21.49 -6.43 -11.33
N THR A 7 -20.82 -6.74 -12.44
CA THR A 7 -19.96 -7.93 -12.51
C THR A 7 -19.00 -7.93 -11.33
N PRO A 8 -18.90 -9.04 -10.57
CA PRO A 8 -17.97 -9.12 -9.45
C PRO A 8 -16.55 -8.76 -9.91
N ARG A 9 -15.89 -7.86 -9.17
CA ARG A 9 -14.52 -7.49 -9.49
C ARG A 9 -13.59 -8.64 -9.18
N THR A 10 -12.70 -8.94 -10.12
CA THR A 10 -11.61 -9.90 -9.90
C THR A 10 -10.33 -9.14 -9.49
N PRO A 11 -9.36 -9.81 -8.82
CA PRO A 11 -8.07 -9.20 -8.52
C PRO A 11 -7.42 -8.55 -9.75
N ALA A 12 -7.39 -9.27 -10.89
CA ALA A 12 -6.85 -8.77 -12.14
C ALA A 12 -7.61 -7.54 -12.69
N SER A 13 -8.94 -7.47 -12.54
CA SER A 13 -9.70 -6.30 -13.00
C SER A 13 -9.44 -5.08 -12.10
N ALA A 14 -9.35 -5.30 -10.78
CA ALA A 14 -9.07 -4.25 -9.82
C ALA A 14 -7.66 -3.66 -10.04
N TRP A 15 -6.64 -4.52 -10.22
CA TRP A 15 -5.29 -4.07 -10.49
C TRP A 15 -5.18 -3.29 -11.81
N ARG A 16 -5.81 -3.79 -12.90
CA ARG A 16 -5.83 -3.03 -14.18
C ARG A 16 -6.45 -1.64 -14.03
N GLU A 17 -7.49 -1.50 -13.21
CA GLU A 17 -8.08 -0.18 -12.94
C GLU A 17 -7.13 0.74 -12.15
N MET A 18 -6.34 0.20 -11.21
CA MET A 18 -5.31 0.97 -10.51
C MET A 18 -4.21 1.44 -11.46
N VAL A 19 -3.68 0.55 -12.29
CA VAL A 19 -2.64 0.87 -13.29
C VAL A 19 -3.11 1.92 -14.28
N ARG A 20 -4.34 1.81 -14.80
CA ARG A 20 -4.91 2.80 -15.72
C ARG A 20 -5.09 4.16 -15.06
N GLY A 21 -5.52 4.18 -13.80
CA GLY A 21 -5.65 5.43 -13.05
C GLY A 21 -4.30 6.10 -12.84
N ASN A 22 -3.28 5.34 -12.44
CA ASN A 22 -1.94 5.87 -12.28
C ASN A 22 -1.35 6.37 -13.62
N ALA A 23 -1.58 5.66 -14.72
CA ALA A 23 -1.15 6.11 -16.05
C ALA A 23 -1.77 7.46 -16.45
N ARG A 24 -3.05 7.72 -16.12
CA ARG A 24 -3.67 9.04 -16.37
C ARG A 24 -3.06 10.12 -15.48
N PHE A 25 -2.79 9.81 -14.20
CA PHE A 25 -2.13 10.74 -13.29
C PHE A 25 -0.73 11.12 -13.80
N VAL A 26 0.08 10.16 -14.22
CA VAL A 26 1.41 10.38 -14.81
C VAL A 26 1.33 11.22 -16.09
N ALA A 27 0.33 10.98 -16.93
CA ALA A 27 0.13 11.75 -18.17
C ALA A 27 -0.39 13.19 -17.91
N GLY A 28 -0.76 13.53 -16.67
CA GLY A 28 -1.40 14.83 -16.39
C GLY A 28 -2.84 14.94 -16.89
N GLU A 29 -3.50 13.81 -17.14
CA GLU A 29 -4.86 13.70 -17.68
C GLU A 29 -5.81 12.95 -16.72
N PRO A 30 -5.85 13.28 -15.40
CA PRO A 30 -6.73 12.60 -14.46
C PRO A 30 -8.21 12.89 -14.78
N SER A 31 -9.04 11.86 -14.63
CA SER A 31 -10.49 11.97 -14.87
C SER A 31 -11.26 12.54 -13.69
N HIS A 32 -10.65 12.55 -12.48
CA HIS A 32 -11.29 12.94 -11.21
C HIS A 32 -12.66 12.27 -10.99
N PRO A 33 -12.76 10.94 -11.10
CA PRO A 33 -14.05 10.26 -11.10
C PRO A 33 -14.72 10.33 -9.72
N ARG A 34 -16.06 10.33 -9.68
CA ARG A 34 -16.85 10.10 -8.46
C ARG A 34 -16.46 11.02 -7.29
N GLN A 35 -16.34 12.33 -7.54
CA GLN A 35 -16.01 13.35 -6.53
C GLN A 35 -17.17 14.36 -6.32
N ASP A 36 -18.32 14.12 -6.92
CA ASP A 36 -19.50 14.95 -6.89
C ASP A 36 -20.39 14.71 -5.65
N VAL A 37 -21.41 15.55 -5.50
CA VAL A 37 -22.36 15.51 -4.38
C VAL A 37 -23.21 14.26 -4.45
N GLU A 38 -23.65 13.87 -5.63
CA GLU A 38 -24.49 12.70 -5.90
C GLU A 38 -23.78 11.42 -5.46
N ARG A 39 -22.48 11.31 -5.74
CA ARG A 39 -21.66 10.20 -5.27
C ARG A 39 -21.58 10.16 -3.76
N ARG A 40 -21.32 11.29 -3.13
CA ARG A 40 -21.26 11.38 -1.66
C ARG A 40 -22.58 10.92 -1.02
N GLU A 41 -23.70 11.37 -1.57
CA GLU A 41 -25.04 10.99 -1.09
C GLU A 41 -25.31 9.50 -1.27
N SER A 42 -24.93 8.93 -2.41
CA SER A 42 -25.11 7.50 -2.70
C SER A 42 -24.31 6.59 -1.75
N LEU A 43 -23.23 7.08 -1.16
CA LEU A 43 -22.39 6.36 -0.20
C LEU A 43 -22.87 6.49 1.26
N GLY A 44 -23.92 7.26 1.54
CA GLY A 44 -24.37 7.52 2.89
C GLY A 44 -24.81 6.27 3.66
N THR A 45 -25.16 5.19 2.99
CA THR A 45 -25.67 3.94 3.60
C THR A 45 -24.74 2.74 3.45
N GLY A 46 -23.59 2.89 2.75
CA GLY A 46 -22.66 1.78 2.55
C GLY A 46 -21.49 2.13 1.65
N GLN A 47 -20.52 1.21 1.61
CA GLN A 47 -19.34 1.32 0.76
C GLN A 47 -19.03 -0.01 0.08
N ALA A 48 -18.44 0.04 -1.11
CA ALA A 48 -17.98 -1.12 -1.87
C ALA A 48 -16.67 -0.75 -2.59
N PRO A 49 -15.55 -0.65 -1.87
CA PRO A 49 -14.28 -0.26 -2.44
C PRO A 49 -13.78 -1.30 -3.46
N HIS A 50 -12.99 -0.83 -4.42
CA HIS A 50 -12.40 -1.66 -5.47
C HIS A 50 -11.15 -2.39 -5.00
N ALA A 51 -10.46 -1.79 -4.03
CA ALA A 51 -9.24 -2.30 -3.42
C ALA A 51 -9.05 -1.72 -2.02
N ALA A 52 -8.27 -2.42 -1.20
CA ALA A 52 -7.63 -1.82 -0.04
C ALA A 52 -6.23 -1.33 -0.43
N LEU A 53 -5.79 -0.24 0.16
CA LEU A 53 -4.45 0.27 0.00
C LEU A 53 -3.84 0.51 1.38
N PHE A 54 -2.67 -0.09 1.62
CA PHE A 54 -1.85 0.17 2.78
C PHE A 54 -0.59 0.91 2.36
N GLY A 55 -0.35 2.11 2.88
CA GLY A 55 0.77 2.93 2.46
C GLY A 55 1.32 3.85 3.53
N CYS A 56 2.40 4.56 3.19
CA CYS A 56 3.00 5.54 4.07
C CYS A 56 2.08 6.75 4.32
N SER A 57 2.16 7.33 5.52
CA SER A 57 1.49 8.58 5.88
C SER A 57 2.14 9.83 5.26
N ASP A 58 3.20 9.68 4.47
CA ASP A 58 3.87 10.78 3.78
C ASP A 58 2.86 11.64 3.00
N SER A 59 2.92 12.95 3.20
CA SER A 59 1.95 13.90 2.64
C SER A 59 1.92 13.96 1.11
N ARG A 60 2.97 13.45 0.46
CA ARG A 60 3.08 13.36 -1.01
C ARG A 60 2.36 12.14 -1.59
N LEU A 61 1.86 11.22 -0.73
CA LEU A 61 1.17 10.01 -1.11
C LEU A 61 -0.35 10.11 -0.87
N ALA A 62 -1.07 10.77 -1.75
CA ALA A 62 -2.53 10.75 -1.75
C ALA A 62 -3.01 9.63 -2.70
N ALA A 63 -3.36 8.47 -2.15
CA ALA A 63 -3.66 7.27 -2.91
C ALA A 63 -4.75 7.49 -3.98
N GLU A 64 -5.82 8.19 -3.62
CA GLU A 64 -6.92 8.48 -4.53
C GLU A 64 -6.47 9.37 -5.71
N ILE A 65 -5.53 10.29 -5.46
CA ILE A 65 -4.98 11.15 -6.52
C ILE A 65 -4.03 10.34 -7.41
N ILE A 66 -3.07 9.60 -6.80
CA ILE A 66 -2.08 8.80 -7.53
C ILE A 66 -2.73 7.77 -8.46
N PHE A 67 -3.83 7.16 -8.02
CA PHE A 67 -4.54 6.15 -8.80
C PHE A 67 -5.81 6.68 -9.49
N ASP A 68 -6.02 7.99 -9.53
CA ASP A 68 -7.18 8.66 -10.14
C ASP A 68 -8.49 7.96 -9.75
N LYS A 69 -8.75 7.92 -8.44
CA LYS A 69 -9.92 7.30 -7.81
C LYS A 69 -10.76 8.34 -7.10
N GLY A 70 -12.01 8.00 -6.84
CA GLY A 70 -12.97 8.87 -6.18
C GLY A 70 -13.46 8.33 -4.84
N LEU A 71 -14.46 8.99 -4.29
CA LEU A 71 -15.08 8.63 -3.02
C LEU A 71 -15.59 7.18 -3.04
N GLY A 72 -15.21 6.40 -2.03
CA GLY A 72 -15.64 5.02 -1.83
C GLY A 72 -14.97 4.00 -2.75
N ASP A 73 -13.97 4.38 -3.55
CA ASP A 73 -13.25 3.46 -4.44
C ASP A 73 -12.14 2.69 -3.74
N LEU A 74 -11.50 3.29 -2.75
CA LEU A 74 -10.41 2.70 -1.99
C LEU A 74 -10.72 2.65 -0.50
N PHE A 75 -10.32 1.56 0.15
CA PHE A 75 -10.21 1.47 1.60
C PHE A 75 -8.76 1.71 1.97
N VAL A 76 -8.46 2.87 2.58
CA VAL A 76 -7.08 3.34 2.76
C VAL A 76 -6.64 3.21 4.21
N VAL A 77 -5.54 2.49 4.44
CA VAL A 77 -4.84 2.36 5.73
C VAL A 77 -3.47 3.00 5.59
N ARG A 78 -3.05 3.81 6.58
CA ARG A 78 -1.76 4.52 6.51
C ARG A 78 -1.10 4.66 7.88
N ASN A 79 0.20 4.46 7.90
CA ASN A 79 1.07 4.88 8.99
C ASN A 79 2.45 5.31 8.46
N ALA A 80 3.32 5.90 9.27
CA ALA A 80 4.65 6.29 8.81
C ALA A 80 5.49 5.04 8.51
N GLY A 81 5.96 4.91 7.24
CA GLY A 81 6.78 3.80 6.79
C GLY A 81 6.03 2.52 6.42
N GLN A 82 4.71 2.52 6.28
CA GLN A 82 3.86 1.34 6.01
C GLN A 82 4.27 0.10 6.83
N VAL A 83 4.36 0.27 8.14
CA VAL A 83 4.77 -0.77 9.09
C VAL A 83 3.57 -1.58 9.56
N ILE A 84 3.67 -2.91 9.57
CA ILE A 84 2.60 -3.79 10.05
C ILE A 84 2.35 -3.57 11.55
N SER A 85 1.10 -3.67 11.95
CA SER A 85 0.62 -3.65 13.33
C SER A 85 -0.77 -4.30 13.40
N ASP A 86 -1.21 -4.67 14.61
CA ASP A 86 -2.54 -5.28 14.81
C ASP A 86 -3.67 -4.44 14.20
N SER A 87 -3.58 -3.12 14.31
CA SER A 87 -4.59 -2.21 13.75
C SER A 87 -4.58 -2.19 12.20
N VAL A 88 -3.41 -2.35 11.58
CA VAL A 88 -3.28 -2.48 10.13
C VAL A 88 -3.84 -3.81 9.67
N ILE A 89 -3.43 -4.92 10.31
CA ILE A 89 -3.91 -6.28 9.99
C ILE A 89 -5.43 -6.33 10.11
N GLY A 90 -6.00 -5.95 11.26
CA GLY A 90 -7.44 -5.97 11.48
C GLY A 90 -8.22 -5.09 10.50
N SER A 91 -7.64 -3.94 10.06
CA SER A 91 -8.26 -3.10 9.04
C SER A 91 -8.26 -3.77 7.66
N LEU A 92 -7.17 -4.44 7.28
CA LEU A 92 -7.08 -5.15 6.01
C LEU A 92 -7.95 -6.43 6.01
N GLU A 93 -8.01 -7.14 7.12
CA GLU A 93 -8.96 -8.27 7.30
C GLU A 93 -10.41 -7.80 7.15
N TYR A 94 -10.78 -6.66 7.75
CA TYR A 94 -12.10 -6.07 7.57
C TYR A 94 -12.37 -5.76 6.09
N ALA A 95 -11.41 -5.20 5.37
CA ALA A 95 -11.56 -4.93 3.95
C ALA A 95 -11.78 -6.21 3.14
N VAL A 96 -11.07 -7.31 3.47
CA VAL A 96 -11.19 -8.59 2.77
C VAL A 96 -12.46 -9.32 3.17
N ALA A 97 -12.70 -9.52 4.47
CA ALA A 97 -13.79 -10.37 4.95
C ALA A 97 -15.15 -9.69 4.87
N VAL A 98 -15.23 -8.40 5.18
CA VAL A 98 -16.49 -7.66 5.28
C VAL A 98 -16.81 -6.89 4.02
N LEU A 99 -15.83 -6.15 3.48
CA LEU A 99 -16.03 -5.35 2.27
C LEU A 99 -15.73 -6.12 0.98
N GLN A 100 -15.19 -7.34 1.09
CA GLN A 100 -14.92 -8.26 -0.03
C GLN A 100 -14.05 -7.62 -1.12
N VAL A 101 -13.04 -6.84 -0.74
CA VAL A 101 -12.10 -6.29 -1.70
C VAL A 101 -11.28 -7.40 -2.34
N PRO A 102 -11.14 -7.42 -3.67
CA PRO A 102 -10.35 -8.44 -4.36
C PRO A 102 -8.86 -8.14 -4.44
N LEU A 103 -8.44 -6.95 -3.99
CA LEU A 103 -7.06 -6.48 -4.13
C LEU A 103 -6.61 -5.71 -2.88
N ILE A 104 -5.42 -6.04 -2.40
CA ILE A 104 -4.64 -5.19 -1.48
C ILE A 104 -3.44 -4.64 -2.24
N VAL A 105 -3.24 -3.33 -2.20
CA VAL A 105 -2.02 -2.67 -2.67
C VAL A 105 -1.21 -2.22 -1.46
N VAL A 106 0.01 -2.72 -1.31
CA VAL A 106 0.98 -2.20 -0.34
C VAL A 106 1.87 -1.20 -1.08
N LEU A 107 1.78 0.09 -0.69
CA LEU A 107 2.43 1.17 -1.43
C LEU A 107 3.59 1.75 -0.62
N GLY A 108 4.81 1.31 -0.96
CA GLY A 108 6.05 1.97 -0.58
C GLY A 108 6.35 3.17 -1.50
N HIS A 109 7.39 3.92 -1.18
CA HIS A 109 7.82 5.05 -2.02
C HIS A 109 9.29 5.37 -1.83
N ASP A 110 9.90 6.00 -2.82
CA ASP A 110 11.25 6.57 -2.70
C ASP A 110 11.27 7.75 -1.72
N GLU A 111 12.46 8.12 -1.25
CA GLU A 111 12.68 9.22 -0.29
C GLU A 111 11.78 9.11 0.97
N CYS A 112 11.53 7.89 1.46
CA CYS A 112 10.72 7.67 2.66
C CYS A 112 11.46 8.10 3.91
N GLY A 113 10.84 9.04 4.67
CA GLY A 113 11.43 9.54 5.91
C GLY A 113 11.62 8.49 7.01
N ALA A 114 10.73 7.47 7.08
CA ALA A 114 10.84 6.39 8.03
C ALA A 114 12.01 5.44 7.69
N VAL A 115 12.21 5.15 6.39
CA VAL A 115 13.37 4.38 5.91
C VAL A 115 14.66 5.13 6.19
N ARG A 116 14.71 6.43 5.91
CA ARG A 116 15.88 7.26 6.23
C ARG A 116 16.18 7.26 7.71
N ALA A 117 15.18 7.45 8.57
CA ALA A 117 15.34 7.42 10.01
C ALA A 117 15.84 6.04 10.52
N ALA A 118 15.39 4.94 9.92
CA ALA A 118 15.89 3.61 10.25
C ALA A 118 17.37 3.46 9.89
N ILE A 119 17.80 3.90 8.70
CA ILE A 119 19.21 3.88 8.29
C ILE A 119 20.06 4.75 9.22
N ASP A 120 19.64 5.99 9.46
CA ASP A 120 20.38 6.93 10.29
C ASP A 120 20.51 6.44 11.75
N SER A 121 19.50 5.72 12.27
CA SER A 121 19.52 5.16 13.61
C SER A 121 20.56 4.06 13.83
N GLN A 122 21.11 3.47 12.76
CA GLN A 122 22.14 2.44 12.82
C GLN A 122 23.56 3.01 12.76
N GLN A 123 23.71 4.33 12.61
CA GLN A 123 25.03 4.96 12.60
C GLN A 123 25.65 5.01 14.01
N PRO A 124 27.00 4.90 14.15
CA PRO A 124 27.66 4.86 15.45
C PRO A 124 27.44 6.11 16.33
N ASP A 125 27.16 7.25 15.70
CA ASP A 125 26.93 8.55 16.33
C ASP A 125 25.46 8.99 16.24
N ALA A 126 24.53 8.04 16.02
CA ALA A 126 23.11 8.33 15.87
C ALA A 126 22.53 9.00 17.12
N THR A 127 21.83 10.09 16.93
CA THR A 127 21.06 10.73 18.01
C THR A 127 19.85 9.84 18.38
N PRO A 128 19.64 9.55 19.69
CA PRO A 128 18.50 8.76 20.11
C PRO A 128 17.16 9.36 19.63
N LEU A 129 16.33 8.53 19.01
CA LEU A 129 15.01 8.94 18.56
C LEU A 129 14.01 8.94 19.75
N PRO A 130 12.95 9.76 19.68
CA PRO A 130 11.82 9.65 20.58
C PRO A 130 11.28 8.21 20.63
N PRO A 131 10.90 7.68 21.81
CA PRO A 131 10.59 6.25 22.00
C PRO A 131 9.57 5.68 21.00
N HIS A 132 8.50 6.42 20.71
CA HIS A 132 7.46 5.96 19.78
C HIS A 132 7.94 5.95 18.33
N ILE A 133 8.83 6.87 17.94
CA ILE A 133 9.45 6.85 16.61
C ILE A 133 10.40 5.66 16.50
N ALA A 134 11.22 5.42 17.52
CA ALA A 134 12.12 4.28 17.56
C ALA A 134 11.35 2.95 17.42
N THR A 135 10.25 2.78 18.17
CA THR A 135 9.38 1.60 18.06
C THR A 135 8.77 1.47 16.67
N LEU A 136 8.31 2.59 16.08
CA LEU A 136 7.67 2.59 14.76
C LEU A 136 8.63 2.15 13.65
N ILE A 137 9.90 2.60 13.67
CA ILE A 137 10.86 2.26 12.62
C ILE A 137 11.61 0.95 12.86
N ALA A 138 11.49 0.36 14.05
CA ALA A 138 12.20 -0.89 14.39
C ALA A 138 11.96 -2.03 13.36
N PRO A 139 10.75 -2.25 12.82
CA PRO A 139 10.52 -3.26 11.79
C PRO A 139 11.23 -3.01 10.45
N ILE A 140 11.74 -1.79 10.21
CA ILE A 140 12.51 -1.46 8.99
C ILE A 140 13.99 -1.86 9.14
N ILE A 141 14.50 -1.93 10.37
CA ILE A 141 15.93 -2.19 10.64
C ILE A 141 16.44 -3.51 10.03
N PRO A 142 15.70 -4.63 10.04
CA PRO A 142 16.15 -5.85 9.36
C PRO A 142 16.48 -5.65 7.88
N ALA A 143 15.69 -4.85 7.15
CA ALA A 143 15.98 -4.52 5.76
C ALA A 143 17.24 -3.66 5.64
N VAL A 144 17.47 -2.70 6.56
CA VAL A 144 18.71 -1.91 6.60
C VAL A 144 19.93 -2.81 6.78
N THR A 145 19.85 -3.77 7.70
CA THR A 145 20.97 -4.69 7.99
C THR A 145 21.29 -5.56 6.77
N ARG A 146 20.28 -6.16 6.13
CA ARG A 146 20.51 -7.00 4.94
C ARG A 146 21.18 -6.22 3.81
N VAL A 147 20.65 -5.03 3.49
CA VAL A 147 21.24 -4.21 2.42
C VAL A 147 22.66 -3.77 2.78
N ALA A 148 22.93 -3.39 4.03
CA ALA A 148 24.27 -3.01 4.47
C ALA A 148 25.26 -4.19 4.39
N ASP A 149 24.84 -5.40 4.76
CA ASP A 149 25.68 -6.61 4.70
C ASP A 149 26.06 -6.98 3.24
N GLU A 150 25.18 -6.71 2.28
CA GLU A 150 25.41 -6.95 0.84
C GLU A 150 26.30 -5.90 0.19
N HIS A 151 26.44 -4.71 0.79
CA HIS A 151 27.11 -3.55 0.21
C HIS A 151 28.20 -2.93 1.13
N ASP A 152 29.02 -3.77 1.76
CA ASP A 152 30.19 -3.35 2.57
C ASP A 152 29.85 -2.30 3.65
N GLY A 153 28.66 -2.42 4.27
CA GLY A 153 28.18 -1.52 5.32
C GLY A 153 27.38 -0.30 4.81
N HIS A 154 27.15 -0.20 3.50
CA HIS A 154 26.37 0.89 2.92
C HIS A 154 24.92 0.47 2.70
N ALA A 155 23.96 1.21 3.28
CA ALA A 155 22.53 0.98 3.10
C ALA A 155 21.91 2.04 2.17
N ASP A 156 21.72 1.71 0.89
CA ASP A 156 21.00 2.58 -0.05
C ASP A 156 19.50 2.65 0.31
N ALA A 157 18.98 3.87 0.44
CA ALA A 157 17.60 4.07 0.92
C ALA A 157 16.52 3.53 -0.03
N GLN A 158 16.76 3.51 -1.34
CA GLN A 158 15.80 2.95 -2.29
C GLN A 158 15.77 1.42 -2.19
N GLU A 159 16.93 0.81 -2.00
CA GLU A 159 17.06 -0.62 -1.86
C GLU A 159 16.46 -1.10 -0.53
N VAL A 160 16.78 -0.42 0.57
CA VAL A 160 16.14 -0.66 1.88
C VAL A 160 14.62 -0.52 1.77
N GLY A 161 14.13 0.50 1.08
CA GLY A 161 12.69 0.70 0.88
C GLY A 161 12.02 -0.45 0.12
N ARG A 162 12.70 -1.03 -0.89
CA ARG A 162 12.20 -2.21 -1.62
C ARG A 162 12.22 -3.47 -0.75
N GLU A 163 13.30 -3.71 -0.02
CA GLU A 163 13.38 -4.85 0.90
C GLU A 163 12.32 -4.76 1.99
N HIS A 164 12.15 -3.57 2.61
CA HIS A 164 11.10 -3.35 3.59
C HIS A 164 9.69 -3.54 3.00
N LEU A 165 9.44 -3.15 1.75
CA LEU A 165 8.17 -3.42 1.08
C LEU A 165 7.89 -4.93 0.96
N ARG A 166 8.92 -5.72 0.61
CA ARG A 166 8.82 -7.19 0.54
C ARG A 166 8.55 -7.81 1.90
N ASP A 167 9.27 -7.34 2.94
CA ASP A 167 9.04 -7.75 4.32
C ASP A 167 7.61 -7.44 4.77
N THR A 168 7.11 -6.23 4.47
CA THR A 168 5.74 -5.82 4.80
C THR A 168 4.69 -6.74 4.16
N VAL A 169 4.88 -7.14 2.91
CA VAL A 169 3.97 -8.07 2.20
C VAL A 169 4.07 -9.47 2.81
N ALA A 170 5.27 -9.94 3.14
CA ALA A 170 5.47 -11.24 3.77
C ALA A 170 4.84 -11.29 5.17
N GLU A 171 5.10 -10.29 6.00
CA GLU A 171 4.56 -10.17 7.36
C GLU A 171 3.02 -10.12 7.36
N LEU A 172 2.42 -9.44 6.38
CA LEU A 172 0.96 -9.40 6.23
C LEU A 172 0.37 -10.79 6.02
N LEU A 173 1.00 -11.64 5.20
CA LEU A 173 0.57 -13.03 4.99
C LEU A 173 0.80 -13.92 6.20
N GLU A 174 1.94 -13.76 6.86
CA GLU A 174 2.30 -14.54 8.05
C GLU A 174 1.40 -14.21 9.24
N SER A 175 0.99 -12.95 9.36
CA SER A 175 0.20 -12.46 10.49
C SER A 175 -1.31 -12.66 10.33
N SER A 176 -1.82 -13.00 9.12
CA SER A 176 -3.25 -13.19 8.87
C SER A 176 -3.54 -14.42 8.03
N GLU A 177 -4.01 -15.49 8.69
CA GLU A 177 -4.50 -16.69 8.03
C GLU A 177 -5.67 -16.37 7.06
N LEU A 178 -6.56 -15.45 7.45
CA LEU A 178 -7.68 -15.00 6.61
C LEU A 178 -7.20 -14.43 5.27
N ILE A 179 -6.20 -13.55 5.30
CA ILE A 179 -5.65 -12.94 4.09
C ILE A 179 -4.89 -13.97 3.26
N SER A 180 -4.09 -14.82 3.92
CA SER A 180 -3.34 -15.91 3.28
C SER A 180 -4.27 -16.88 2.57
N ASP A 181 -5.35 -17.32 3.22
CA ASP A 181 -6.36 -18.21 2.65
C ASP A 181 -7.10 -17.58 1.46
N ALA A 182 -7.44 -16.28 1.54
CA ALA A 182 -8.08 -15.57 0.43
C ALA A 182 -7.16 -15.48 -0.81
N VAL A 183 -5.86 -15.30 -0.61
CA VAL A 183 -4.85 -15.32 -1.69
C VAL A 183 -4.74 -16.74 -2.27
N ALA A 184 -4.64 -17.76 -1.42
CA ALA A 184 -4.55 -19.16 -1.84
C ALA A 184 -5.80 -19.61 -2.61
N ALA A 185 -6.99 -19.12 -2.22
CA ALA A 185 -8.26 -19.39 -2.91
C ALA A 185 -8.41 -18.61 -4.23
N GLY A 186 -7.51 -17.68 -4.56
CA GLY A 186 -7.58 -16.84 -5.76
C GLY A 186 -8.65 -15.75 -5.72
N SER A 187 -9.27 -15.49 -4.59
CA SER A 187 -10.27 -14.43 -4.39
C SER A 187 -9.63 -13.07 -4.10
N LEU A 188 -8.39 -13.07 -3.64
CA LEU A 188 -7.60 -11.89 -3.30
C LEU A 188 -6.26 -11.93 -4.03
N ALA A 189 -5.75 -10.77 -4.44
CA ALA A 189 -4.34 -10.59 -4.77
C ALA A 189 -3.72 -9.48 -3.91
N ILE A 190 -2.42 -9.56 -3.70
CA ILE A 190 -1.62 -8.52 -3.05
C ILE A 190 -0.57 -8.03 -4.05
N VAL A 191 -0.49 -6.73 -4.22
CA VAL A 191 0.55 -6.08 -5.03
C VAL A 191 1.33 -5.11 -4.15
N GLY A 192 2.60 -5.42 -3.91
CA GLY A 192 3.56 -4.48 -3.37
C GLY A 192 4.12 -3.61 -4.50
N ALA A 193 3.97 -2.29 -4.41
CA ALA A 193 4.45 -1.36 -5.42
C ALA A 193 5.23 -0.20 -4.78
N ASN A 194 6.26 0.28 -5.46
CA ASN A 194 7.02 1.47 -5.08
C ASN A 194 6.58 2.67 -5.92
N TYR A 195 6.11 3.72 -5.25
CA TYR A 195 5.74 4.97 -5.88
C TYR A 195 6.97 5.86 -6.06
N ARG A 196 7.23 6.24 -7.30
CA ARG A 196 8.29 7.16 -7.68
C ARG A 196 7.77 8.59 -7.60
N LEU A 197 8.26 9.37 -6.64
CA LEU A 197 7.74 10.72 -6.35
C LEU A 197 7.87 11.68 -7.53
N VAL A 198 8.96 11.63 -8.25
CA VAL A 198 9.22 12.54 -9.38
C VAL A 198 8.43 12.13 -10.61
N GLU A 199 8.44 10.84 -10.93
CA GLU A 199 7.78 10.29 -12.12
C GLU A 199 6.28 10.10 -11.93
N GLY A 200 5.80 10.08 -10.69
CA GLY A 200 4.39 9.82 -10.37
C GLY A 200 3.94 8.38 -10.61
N THR A 201 4.87 7.46 -10.86
CA THR A 201 4.59 6.08 -11.27
C THR A 201 4.64 5.13 -10.08
N ALA A 202 3.60 4.29 -9.90
CA ALA A 202 3.59 3.17 -8.97
C ALA A 202 4.14 1.92 -9.70
N VAL A 203 5.36 1.51 -9.35
CA VAL A 203 6.06 0.37 -9.99
C VAL A 203 5.88 -0.88 -9.16
N PRO A 204 5.23 -1.95 -9.68
CA PRO A 204 5.11 -3.22 -8.97
C PRO A 204 6.48 -3.85 -8.69
N ASP A 205 6.64 -4.42 -7.49
CA ASP A 205 7.84 -5.16 -7.07
C ASP A 205 7.49 -6.60 -6.64
N VAL A 206 6.39 -6.76 -5.91
CA VAL A 206 5.89 -8.06 -5.45
C VAL A 206 4.45 -8.25 -5.91
N VAL A 207 4.14 -9.42 -6.46
CA VAL A 207 2.79 -9.77 -6.88
C VAL A 207 2.45 -11.16 -6.36
N LEU A 208 1.37 -11.25 -5.58
CA LEU A 208 0.85 -12.51 -5.03
C LEU A 208 -0.61 -12.67 -5.47
N GLY A 209 -0.94 -13.83 -6.01
CA GLY A 209 -2.23 -14.09 -6.65
C GLY A 209 -2.27 -13.69 -8.13
N ALA A 210 -3.44 -13.79 -8.75
CA ALA A 210 -3.64 -13.55 -10.19
C ALA A 210 -4.10 -12.11 -10.47
N VAL A 211 -3.23 -11.26 -11.03
CA VAL A 211 -3.51 -9.87 -11.43
C VAL A 211 -3.34 -9.64 -12.93
#